data_17a4b0fac42b792fdc5bb3bc5e6f741b
#
_entry.id   17a4b0fac42b792fdc5bb3bc5e6f741b
#
_cell.length_a   1.000
_cell.length_b   1.000
_cell.length_c   1.000
_cell.angle_alpha   90.00
_cell.angle_beta   90.00
_cell.angle_gamma   90.00
#
_symmetry.space_group_name_H-M   'P 1'
#
loop_
_entity.id
_entity.type
_entity.pdbx_description
1 polymer ?
#
loop_
_entity_poly.entity_id
_entity_poly.type
_entity_poly.pdbx_seq_one_letter_code
_entity_poly.pdbx_strand_id
1 'polypeptide(L)'
;MTSTPDREDYGSPPSPERIEAAPADFPAQRTPTGSLDVLLVEDDAGDELIIRESFEANEIGSTLHVVRDGAEALDFLHRRGDHADAVRPALVLLDLNLPKYDGWQVLEAVKADPDLASIPVVVLTTSTAEEDVVRSYRLRANAYVSKSVDFDRFVATVRQIDRFFVHMVRLPGR
;
A
#
# COMPACT_ATOMS: atom_id res chain seq x y z
N MET A 1 -18.84 -63.01 8.21
CA MET A 1 -18.41 -62.22 9.41
C MET A 1 -17.60 -61.08 8.92
N THR A 2 -18.25 -59.95 8.66
CA THR A 2 -17.62 -58.71 8.18
C THR A 2 -17.77 -57.70 9.30
N SER A 3 -16.65 -57.39 9.95
CA SER A 3 -16.58 -56.35 10.98
C SER A 3 -16.64 -54.98 10.32
N THR A 4 -17.58 -54.19 10.72
CA THR A 4 -17.73 -52.76 10.45
C THR A 4 -16.75 -51.98 11.34
N PRO A 5 -15.91 -51.07 10.82
CA PRO A 5 -15.10 -50.23 11.70
C PRO A 5 -15.97 -49.18 12.41
N ASP A 6 -15.66 -48.97 13.69
CA ASP A 6 -16.21 -47.96 14.56
C ASP A 6 -16.18 -46.54 13.94
N ARG A 7 -17.32 -45.86 14.04
CA ARG A 7 -17.41 -44.42 13.80
C ARG A 7 -16.77 -43.72 14.99
N GLU A 8 -15.64 -43.10 14.75
CA GLU A 8 -15.05 -42.11 15.68
C GLU A 8 -16.04 -40.95 15.86
N ASP A 9 -16.43 -40.76 17.10
CA ASP A 9 -17.29 -39.68 17.57
C ASP A 9 -16.50 -38.37 17.51
N TYR A 10 -16.65 -37.63 16.41
CA TYR A 10 -16.15 -36.25 16.31
C TYR A 10 -17.09 -35.41 17.17
N GLY A 11 -16.65 -35.12 18.40
CA GLY A 11 -17.35 -34.23 19.32
C GLY A 11 -17.80 -32.95 18.64
N SER A 12 -19.02 -32.52 18.92
CA SER A 12 -19.62 -31.30 18.39
C SER A 12 -18.68 -30.11 18.58
N PRO A 13 -18.56 -29.23 17.59
CA PRO A 13 -17.74 -28.03 17.73
C PRO A 13 -18.26 -27.17 18.87
N PRO A 14 -17.37 -26.52 19.64
CA PRO A 14 -17.79 -25.62 20.73
C PRO A 14 -18.70 -24.53 20.16
N SER A 15 -19.76 -24.22 20.88
CA SER A 15 -20.66 -23.12 20.56
C SER A 15 -19.85 -21.82 20.41
N PRO A 16 -20.18 -20.96 19.44
CA PRO A 16 -19.49 -19.67 19.31
C PRO A 16 -19.77 -18.89 20.61
N GLU A 17 -18.72 -18.74 21.41
CA GLU A 17 -18.75 -17.80 22.53
C GLU A 17 -19.06 -16.42 21.94
N ARG A 18 -20.07 -15.76 22.52
CA ARG A 18 -20.38 -14.36 22.21
C ARG A 18 -19.09 -13.57 22.40
N ILE A 19 -18.51 -13.12 21.28
CA ILE A 19 -17.49 -12.09 21.34
C ILE A 19 -18.22 -10.86 21.86
N GLU A 20 -18.12 -10.61 23.17
CA GLU A 20 -18.50 -9.31 23.72
C GLU A 20 -17.70 -8.25 22.94
N ALA A 21 -18.43 -7.37 22.26
CA ALA A 21 -17.82 -6.23 21.61
C ALA A 21 -17.02 -5.47 22.66
N ALA A 22 -15.69 -5.54 22.55
CA ALA A 22 -14.82 -4.72 23.36
C ALA A 22 -15.29 -3.26 23.24
N PRO A 23 -15.32 -2.47 24.34
CA PRO A 23 -15.69 -1.08 24.25
C PRO A 23 -14.77 -0.41 23.23
N ALA A 24 -15.37 0.27 22.25
CA ALA A 24 -14.67 1.05 21.23
C ALA A 24 -14.11 2.34 21.87
N ASP A 25 -13.28 2.17 22.89
CA ASP A 25 -12.47 3.24 23.44
C ASP A 25 -11.08 3.16 22.78
N PHE A 26 -11.06 3.34 21.46
CA PHE A 26 -9.84 3.71 20.81
C PHE A 26 -9.48 5.10 21.34
N PRO A 27 -8.33 5.26 22.03
CA PRO A 27 -7.92 6.58 22.49
C PRO A 27 -7.95 7.50 21.27
N ALA A 28 -8.63 8.65 21.41
CA ALA A 28 -8.72 9.66 20.37
C ALA A 28 -7.32 9.87 19.81
N GLN A 29 -7.10 9.40 18.58
CA GLN A 29 -5.79 9.42 17.96
C GLN A 29 -5.44 10.89 17.81
N ARG A 30 -4.34 11.28 18.46
CA ARG A 30 -3.69 12.55 18.14
C ARG A 30 -3.45 12.53 16.65
N THR A 31 -4.19 13.34 15.90
CA THR A 31 -3.88 13.63 14.51
C THR A 31 -2.39 13.95 14.44
N PRO A 32 -1.60 13.27 13.63
CA PRO A 32 -0.23 13.68 13.41
C PRO A 32 -0.28 15.14 12.96
N THR A 33 0.30 16.03 13.70
CA THR A 33 0.43 17.46 13.36
C THR A 33 1.49 17.65 12.26
N GLY A 34 1.52 16.79 11.27
CA GLY A 34 2.48 16.82 10.17
C GLY A 34 1.87 16.26 8.91
N SER A 35 2.11 16.92 7.80
CA SER A 35 1.85 16.41 6.46
C SER A 35 2.50 15.05 6.28
N LEU A 36 1.77 14.08 5.69
CA LEU A 36 2.30 12.79 5.31
C LEU A 36 2.98 12.92 3.94
N ASP A 37 4.27 12.64 3.87
CA ASP A 37 4.98 12.60 2.59
C ASP A 37 4.70 11.29 1.87
N VAL A 38 4.12 11.36 0.68
CA VAL A 38 3.79 10.21 -0.17
C VAL A 38 4.60 10.30 -1.45
N LEU A 39 5.33 9.25 -1.79
CA LEU A 39 6.01 9.13 -3.09
C LEU A 39 5.09 8.40 -4.07
N LEU A 40 4.75 9.06 -5.16
CA LEU A 40 4.09 8.46 -6.33
C LEU A 40 5.14 8.17 -7.39
N VAL A 41 5.20 6.91 -7.84
CA VAL A 41 6.03 6.46 -8.95
C VAL A 41 5.11 6.10 -10.10
N GLU A 42 4.99 6.99 -11.11
CA GLU A 42 3.98 6.93 -12.17
C GLU A 42 4.49 7.69 -13.41
N ASP A 43 4.52 7.06 -14.57
CA ASP A 43 4.96 7.69 -15.80
C ASP A 43 3.82 8.23 -16.67
N ASP A 44 2.59 7.75 -16.45
CA ASP A 44 1.40 8.25 -17.14
C ASP A 44 0.89 9.56 -16.53
N ALA A 45 0.92 10.63 -17.34
CA ALA A 45 0.50 11.96 -16.89
C ALA A 45 -1.00 12.05 -16.53
N GLY A 46 -1.83 11.21 -17.14
CA GLY A 46 -3.28 11.15 -16.84
C GLY A 46 -3.51 10.54 -15.45
N ASP A 47 -2.85 9.42 -15.15
CA ASP A 47 -2.94 8.77 -13.85
C ASP A 47 -2.31 9.65 -12.75
N GLU A 48 -1.18 10.30 -13.03
CA GLU A 48 -0.59 11.29 -12.12
C GLU A 48 -1.60 12.39 -11.76
N LEU A 49 -2.27 12.96 -12.76
CA LEU A 49 -3.25 14.04 -12.55
C LEU A 49 -4.41 13.57 -11.66
N ILE A 50 -4.97 12.40 -11.95
CA ILE A 50 -6.07 11.81 -11.19
C ILE A 50 -5.69 11.62 -9.73
N ILE A 51 -4.50 11.05 -9.49
CA ILE A 51 -4.02 10.79 -8.13
C ILE A 51 -3.78 12.12 -7.41
N ARG A 52 -3.15 13.09 -8.04
CA ARG A 52 -2.90 14.42 -7.49
C ARG A 52 -4.20 15.12 -7.08
N GLU A 53 -5.19 15.19 -7.97
CA GLU A 53 -6.50 15.78 -7.68
C GLU A 53 -7.21 15.05 -6.52
N SER A 54 -7.05 13.72 -6.45
CA SER A 54 -7.63 12.92 -5.37
C SER A 54 -7.02 13.26 -4.00
N PHE A 55 -5.72 13.53 -3.96
CA PHE A 55 -5.03 13.95 -2.74
C PHE A 55 -5.40 15.39 -2.34
N GLU A 56 -5.45 16.33 -3.29
CA GLU A 56 -5.81 17.73 -3.05
C GLU A 56 -7.24 17.88 -2.54
N ALA A 57 -8.19 17.09 -3.10
CA ALA A 57 -9.60 17.14 -2.71
C ALA A 57 -9.88 16.60 -1.29
N ASN A 58 -8.93 15.92 -0.67
CA ASN A 58 -9.15 15.29 0.62
C ASN A 58 -8.93 16.21 1.84
N GLU A 59 -8.48 17.46 1.66
CA GLU A 59 -8.10 18.38 2.76
C GLU A 59 -7.16 17.75 3.81
N ILE A 60 -6.65 16.55 3.51
CA ILE A 60 -5.77 15.78 4.38
C ILE A 60 -4.36 16.23 4.04
N GLY A 61 -3.65 16.74 5.01
CA GLY A 61 -2.33 17.35 4.85
C GLY A 61 -1.22 16.40 4.37
N SER A 62 -1.44 15.69 3.24
CA SER A 62 -0.43 14.87 2.57
C SER A 62 0.30 15.67 1.51
N THR A 63 1.62 15.49 1.42
CA THR A 63 2.45 16.06 0.36
C THR A 63 2.79 14.97 -0.64
N LEU A 64 2.37 15.14 -1.90
CA LEU A 64 2.65 14.19 -2.97
C LEU A 64 3.94 14.57 -3.72
N HIS A 65 4.92 13.70 -3.65
CA HIS A 65 6.15 13.76 -4.43
C HIS A 65 6.00 12.82 -5.62
N VAL A 66 6.32 13.27 -6.82
CA VAL A 66 6.11 12.47 -8.04
C VAL A 66 7.43 12.25 -8.74
N VAL A 67 7.69 11.00 -9.12
CA VAL A 67 8.80 10.60 -10.00
C VAL A 67 8.24 9.71 -11.11
N ARG A 68 8.88 9.72 -12.29
CA ARG A 68 8.28 9.15 -13.50
C ARG A 68 9.01 7.91 -14.04
N ASP A 69 10.01 7.43 -13.35
CA ASP A 69 10.65 6.16 -13.69
C ASP A 69 11.26 5.48 -12.48
N GLY A 70 11.57 4.19 -12.64
CA GLY A 70 12.05 3.39 -11.51
C GLY A 70 13.46 3.77 -11.06
N ALA A 71 14.31 4.33 -11.95
CA ALA A 71 15.64 4.81 -11.55
C ALA A 71 15.52 6.07 -10.69
N GLU A 72 14.69 7.01 -11.12
CA GLU A 72 14.38 8.22 -10.36
C GLU A 72 13.78 7.90 -9.00
N ALA A 73 12.88 6.89 -8.94
CA ALA A 73 12.31 6.43 -7.68
C ALA A 73 13.37 5.94 -6.69
N LEU A 74 14.34 5.15 -7.15
CA LEU A 74 15.43 4.68 -6.31
C LEU A 74 16.36 5.81 -5.89
N ASP A 75 16.65 6.78 -6.78
CA ASP A 75 17.44 7.95 -6.43
C ASP A 75 16.76 8.83 -5.39
N PHE A 76 15.44 9.02 -5.49
CA PHE A 76 14.64 9.73 -4.48
C PHE A 76 14.71 9.02 -3.12
N LEU A 77 14.46 7.72 -3.08
CA LEU A 77 14.43 6.93 -1.86
C LEU A 77 15.80 6.86 -1.17
N HIS A 78 16.88 6.80 -1.96
CA HIS A 78 18.24 6.79 -1.46
C HIS A 78 18.86 8.19 -1.31
N ARG A 79 18.12 9.26 -1.65
CA ARG A 79 18.59 10.64 -1.58
C ARG A 79 19.88 10.86 -2.40
N ARG A 80 19.82 10.53 -3.70
CA ARG A 80 20.94 10.61 -4.61
C ARG A 80 20.67 11.61 -5.73
N GLY A 81 21.76 12.11 -6.34
CA GLY A 81 21.69 13.01 -7.49
C GLY A 81 20.82 14.24 -7.22
N ASP A 82 19.85 14.47 -8.09
CA ASP A 82 18.92 15.60 -7.98
C ASP A 82 17.97 15.50 -6.79
N HIS A 83 17.92 14.34 -6.14
CA HIS A 83 17.09 14.06 -4.97
C HIS A 83 17.86 14.00 -3.64
N ALA A 84 19.08 14.60 -3.59
CA ALA A 84 19.91 14.58 -2.37
C ALA A 84 19.21 15.13 -1.12
N ASP A 85 18.32 16.11 -1.29
CA ASP A 85 17.55 16.74 -0.23
C ASP A 85 16.12 16.16 -0.09
N ALA A 86 15.84 15.03 -0.76
CA ALA A 86 14.51 14.43 -0.71
C ALA A 86 14.13 14.00 0.71
N VAL A 87 12.86 14.16 1.03
CA VAL A 87 12.30 13.65 2.29
C VAL A 87 12.17 12.13 2.24
N ARG A 88 12.17 11.48 3.39
CA ARG A 88 11.83 10.06 3.46
C ARG A 88 10.31 9.93 3.38
N PRO A 89 9.74 9.27 2.37
CA PRO A 89 8.30 9.13 2.27
C PRO A 89 7.78 8.17 3.35
N ALA A 90 6.58 8.42 3.79
CA ALA A 90 5.87 7.57 4.73
C ALA A 90 5.06 6.48 4.01
N LEU A 91 4.82 6.64 2.72
CA LEU A 91 4.09 5.72 1.85
C LEU A 91 4.65 5.83 0.43
N VAL A 92 4.75 4.71 -0.28
CA VAL A 92 5.04 4.67 -1.72
C VAL A 92 3.82 4.11 -2.45
N LEU A 93 3.33 4.86 -3.44
CA LEU A 93 2.39 4.41 -4.45
C LEU A 93 3.20 4.08 -5.72
N LEU A 94 3.14 2.85 -6.18
CA LEU A 94 4.05 2.34 -7.20
C LEU A 94 3.30 1.70 -8.36
N ASP A 95 3.44 2.28 -9.56
CA ASP A 95 3.07 1.57 -10.78
C ASP A 95 4.11 0.49 -11.11
N LEU A 96 3.63 -0.59 -11.69
CA LEU A 96 4.49 -1.69 -12.15
C LEU A 96 5.06 -1.44 -13.55
N ASN A 97 4.33 -0.71 -14.40
CA ASN A 97 4.68 -0.47 -15.78
C ASN A 97 5.50 0.82 -15.96
N LEU A 98 6.71 0.82 -15.46
CA LEU A 98 7.59 1.99 -15.49
C LEU A 98 8.72 1.84 -16.52
N PRO A 99 9.20 2.94 -17.11
CA PRO A 99 10.41 2.93 -17.92
C PRO A 99 11.68 2.77 -17.07
N LYS A 100 12.79 2.40 -17.73
CA LYS A 100 14.15 2.16 -17.18
C LYS A 100 14.19 0.97 -16.22
N TYR A 101 13.77 1.14 -14.96
CA TYR A 101 13.53 0.04 -14.03
C TYR A 101 12.04 -0.13 -13.87
N ASP A 102 11.54 -1.35 -14.10
CA ASP A 102 10.13 -1.65 -13.88
C ASP A 102 9.76 -1.61 -12.38
N GLY A 103 8.47 -1.50 -12.09
CA GLY A 103 8.02 -1.39 -10.71
C GLY A 103 8.34 -2.63 -9.85
N TRP A 104 8.51 -3.81 -10.49
CA TRP A 104 8.94 -5.01 -9.76
C TRP A 104 10.35 -4.87 -9.22
N GLN A 105 11.26 -4.32 -10.04
CA GLN A 105 12.65 -4.08 -9.66
C GLN A 105 12.72 -3.03 -8.54
N VAL A 106 11.90 -1.99 -8.62
CA VAL A 106 11.79 -0.97 -7.56
C VAL A 106 11.28 -1.58 -6.27
N LEU A 107 10.18 -2.37 -6.31
CA LEU A 107 9.63 -3.03 -5.14
C LEU A 107 10.64 -3.97 -4.47
N GLU A 108 11.33 -4.79 -5.28
CA GLU A 108 12.36 -5.71 -4.79
C GLU A 108 13.52 -4.96 -4.12
N ALA A 109 14.03 -3.90 -4.77
CA ALA A 109 15.11 -3.07 -4.22
C ALA A 109 14.72 -2.43 -2.88
N VAL A 110 13.51 -1.83 -2.80
CA VAL A 110 13.01 -1.20 -1.57
C VAL A 110 12.85 -2.22 -0.45
N LYS A 111 12.34 -3.42 -0.74
CA LYS A 111 12.09 -4.42 0.29
C LYS A 111 13.32 -5.24 0.68
N ALA A 112 14.37 -5.21 -0.13
CA ALA A 112 15.67 -5.79 0.19
C ALA A 112 16.56 -4.86 1.01
N ASP A 113 16.34 -3.55 0.94
CA ASP A 113 17.12 -2.55 1.69
C ASP A 113 16.60 -2.40 3.13
N PRO A 114 17.42 -2.69 4.17
CA PRO A 114 16.99 -2.59 5.57
C PRO A 114 16.49 -1.19 5.95
N ASP A 115 17.03 -0.13 5.35
CA ASP A 115 16.64 1.24 5.64
C ASP A 115 15.31 1.62 4.99
N LEU A 116 14.93 0.98 3.88
CA LEU A 116 13.71 1.27 3.13
C LEU A 116 12.60 0.25 3.36
N ALA A 117 12.92 -0.97 3.76
CA ALA A 117 11.98 -2.11 3.85
C ALA A 117 10.73 -1.82 4.72
N SER A 118 10.88 -0.95 5.71
CA SER A 118 9.79 -0.56 6.62
C SER A 118 8.77 0.41 5.98
N ILE A 119 9.12 1.05 4.85
CA ILE A 119 8.20 1.94 4.15
C ILE A 119 7.09 1.09 3.51
N PRO A 120 5.81 1.36 3.81
CA PRO A 120 4.73 0.67 3.14
C PRO A 120 4.71 1.01 1.65
N VAL A 121 4.48 -0.03 0.82
CA VAL A 121 4.35 0.11 -0.63
C VAL A 121 2.99 -0.42 -1.05
N VAL A 122 2.21 0.42 -1.70
CA VAL A 122 0.95 0.07 -2.36
C VAL A 122 1.21 0.04 -3.87
N VAL A 123 1.00 -1.11 -4.47
CA VAL A 123 1.12 -1.28 -5.93
C VAL A 123 -0.15 -0.78 -6.59
N LEU A 124 -0.02 0.11 -7.57
CA LEU A 124 -1.09 0.59 -8.45
C LEU A 124 -0.78 0.12 -9.87
N THR A 125 -1.65 -0.65 -10.51
CA THR A 125 -1.39 -1.18 -11.85
C THR A 125 -2.66 -1.49 -12.62
N THR A 126 -2.59 -1.47 -13.93
CA THR A 126 -3.69 -1.91 -14.80
C THR A 126 -3.80 -3.44 -14.87
N SER A 127 -2.78 -4.19 -14.45
CA SER A 127 -2.84 -5.66 -14.42
C SER A 127 -3.87 -6.17 -13.42
N THR A 128 -4.65 -7.14 -13.85
CA THR A 128 -5.60 -7.89 -13.01
C THR A 128 -5.19 -9.37 -12.90
N ALA A 129 -3.99 -9.72 -13.37
CA ALA A 129 -3.50 -11.08 -13.36
C ALA A 129 -3.25 -11.55 -11.92
N GLU A 130 -3.79 -12.69 -11.55
CA GLU A 130 -3.62 -13.28 -10.21
C GLU A 130 -2.14 -13.53 -9.88
N GLU A 131 -1.34 -13.87 -10.89
CA GLU A 131 0.09 -14.07 -10.76
C GLU A 131 0.82 -12.80 -10.28
N ASP A 132 0.43 -11.64 -10.79
CA ASP A 132 0.98 -10.35 -10.38
C ASP A 132 0.58 -10.00 -8.94
N VAL A 133 -0.66 -10.28 -8.56
CA VAL A 133 -1.11 -10.11 -7.17
C VAL A 133 -0.25 -10.98 -6.24
N VAL A 134 -0.13 -12.28 -6.54
CA VAL A 134 0.67 -13.20 -5.73
C VAL A 134 2.13 -12.76 -5.66
N ARG A 135 2.72 -12.32 -6.78
CA ARG A 135 4.10 -11.85 -6.85
C ARG A 135 4.32 -10.62 -5.97
N SER A 136 3.40 -9.64 -6.00
CA SER A 136 3.51 -8.43 -5.20
C SER A 136 3.55 -8.72 -3.70
N TYR A 137 2.68 -9.62 -3.23
CA TYR A 137 2.67 -10.02 -1.81
C TYR A 137 3.90 -10.85 -1.42
N ARG A 138 4.43 -11.70 -2.31
CA ARG A 138 5.72 -12.39 -2.09
C ARG A 138 6.88 -11.41 -1.94
N LEU A 139 6.87 -10.32 -2.67
CA LEU A 139 7.82 -9.21 -2.57
C LEU A 139 7.49 -8.23 -1.43
N ARG A 140 6.53 -8.57 -0.55
CA ARG A 140 6.15 -7.80 0.64
C ARG A 140 5.54 -6.44 0.32
N ALA A 141 4.82 -6.29 -0.80
CA ALA A 141 3.92 -5.16 -0.98
C ALA A 141 2.85 -5.17 0.13
N ASN A 142 2.43 -4.00 0.58
CA ASN A 142 1.43 -3.85 1.63
C ASN A 142 0.00 -3.94 1.09
N ALA A 143 -0.20 -3.55 -0.17
CA ALA A 143 -1.45 -3.74 -0.89
C ALA A 143 -1.21 -3.78 -2.40
N TYR A 144 -2.15 -4.36 -3.12
CA TYR A 144 -2.21 -4.38 -4.57
C TYR A 144 -3.56 -3.82 -5.00
N VAL A 145 -3.54 -2.79 -5.81
CA VAL A 145 -4.72 -2.07 -6.28
C VAL A 145 -4.70 -2.05 -7.80
N SER A 146 -5.71 -2.64 -8.40
CA SER A 146 -5.90 -2.53 -9.85
C SER A 146 -6.46 -1.15 -10.20
N LYS A 147 -5.79 -0.44 -11.12
CA LYS A 147 -6.29 0.78 -11.72
C LYS A 147 -7.57 0.44 -12.48
N SER A 148 -8.71 0.91 -11.99
CA SER A 148 -10.01 0.63 -12.60
C SER A 148 -10.18 1.44 -13.88
N VAL A 149 -10.84 0.86 -14.88
CA VAL A 149 -11.32 1.60 -16.06
C VAL A 149 -12.40 2.63 -15.68
N ASP A 150 -13.03 2.42 -14.52
CA ASP A 150 -13.99 3.36 -13.93
C ASP A 150 -13.22 4.42 -13.12
N PHE A 151 -13.20 5.63 -13.66
CA PHE A 151 -12.51 6.79 -13.09
C PHE A 151 -12.97 7.09 -11.65
N ASP A 152 -14.26 7.14 -11.40
CA ASP A 152 -14.82 7.49 -10.08
C ASP A 152 -14.43 6.45 -9.02
N ARG A 153 -14.41 5.19 -9.42
CA ARG A 153 -13.99 4.11 -8.56
C ARG A 153 -12.49 4.16 -8.24
N PHE A 154 -11.66 4.51 -9.23
CA PHE A 154 -10.22 4.67 -9.00
C PHE A 154 -9.94 5.84 -8.06
N VAL A 155 -10.55 7.00 -8.29
CA VAL A 155 -10.47 8.18 -7.40
C VAL A 155 -10.90 7.82 -5.97
N ALA A 156 -12.03 7.11 -5.82
CA ALA A 156 -12.50 6.69 -4.50
C ALA A 156 -11.49 5.77 -3.79
N THR A 157 -10.85 4.86 -4.54
CA THR A 157 -9.84 3.94 -3.99
C THR A 157 -8.59 4.70 -3.54
N VAL A 158 -8.08 5.65 -4.33
CA VAL A 158 -6.92 6.48 -3.97
C VAL A 158 -7.22 7.28 -2.69
N ARG A 159 -8.42 7.87 -2.59
CA ARG A 159 -8.85 8.59 -1.38
C ARG A 159 -8.92 7.68 -0.15
N GLN A 160 -9.35 6.43 -0.31
CA GLN A 160 -9.38 5.47 0.79
C GLN A 160 -7.98 5.09 1.26
N ILE A 161 -7.02 4.92 0.35
CA ILE A 161 -5.62 4.65 0.67
C ILE A 161 -5.04 5.80 1.49
N ASP A 162 -5.18 7.04 1.02
CA ASP A 162 -4.70 8.22 1.71
C ASP A 162 -5.30 8.31 3.13
N ARG A 163 -6.62 8.25 3.25
CA ARG A 163 -7.31 8.28 4.55
C ARG A 163 -6.87 7.16 5.49
N PHE A 164 -6.69 5.95 4.96
CA PHE A 164 -6.25 4.80 5.76
C PHE A 164 -4.86 5.02 6.34
N PHE A 165 -3.90 5.40 5.50
CA PHE A 165 -2.52 5.59 5.96
C PHE A 165 -2.33 6.84 6.82
N VAL A 166 -3.10 7.90 6.59
CA VAL A 166 -3.02 9.14 7.39
C VAL A 166 -3.73 9.02 8.73
N HIS A 167 -4.92 8.41 8.77
CA HIS A 167 -5.78 8.45 9.95
C HIS A 167 -5.88 7.15 10.73
N MET A 168 -5.70 6.00 10.08
CA MET A 168 -5.99 4.70 10.69
C MET A 168 -4.74 3.89 11.01
N VAL A 169 -3.61 4.16 10.35
CA VAL A 169 -2.38 3.39 10.50
C VAL A 169 -1.35 4.17 11.28
N ARG A 170 -0.71 3.52 12.23
CA ARG A 170 0.48 4.05 12.88
C ARG A 170 1.70 3.59 12.08
N LEU A 171 2.29 4.51 11.33
CA LEU A 171 3.50 4.23 10.56
C LEU A 171 4.74 4.15 11.47
N PRO A 172 5.79 3.40 11.07
CA PRO A 172 7.05 3.38 11.79
C PRO A 172 7.55 4.83 11.99
N GLY A 173 8.02 5.14 13.21
CA GLY A 173 8.57 6.47 13.52
C GLY A 173 9.75 6.80 12.62
N ARG A 174 9.86 8.08 12.30
CA ARG A 174 11.01 8.63 11.56
C ARG A 174 12.24 8.69 12.46
#